data_968aeda4a00d367545f1444ab2287a03
#
_entry.id   968aeda4a00d367545f1444ab2287a03
#
_cell.length_a   1.000
_cell.length_b   1.000
_cell.length_c   1.000
_cell.angle_alpha   90.00
_cell.angle_beta   90.00
_cell.angle_gamma   90.00
#
_symmetry.space_group_name_H-M   'P 1'
#
loop_
_entity.id
_entity.type
_entity.pdbx_description
1 polymer ?
#
loop_
_entity_poly.entity_id
_entity_poly.type
_entity_poly.pdbx_seq_one_letter_code
_entity_poly.pdbx_strand_id
1 'polypeptide(L)'
;MDAVVLESTNLNELAYGEIRKRIISREFPPGQRLVDSQLAAMFKISRTPIRDAIRRLVKEGLLTNTSSRGFYVFAPTLKDIDEIFSVSIMTETEAAARAIRFLQNSPTEELNHKLRVLEEKANNVFPMENDEEFKRYLMEIADNQRLYDIYMQNQGQRVLLANIIYFGQHQEGEFTRAEKSKLVHNHIVLGIKNKDLEYTRKAIEEHNSYGIEDAIEYVNHLNP
;
A
#
# COMPACT_ATOMS: atom_id res chain seq x y z
N MET A 1 -13.51 -31.87 16.56
CA MET A 1 -12.33 -31.61 15.71
C MET A 1 -12.19 -30.14 15.34
N ASP A 2 -13.25 -29.35 15.44
CA ASP A 2 -13.31 -27.97 14.92
C ASP A 2 -12.62 -26.88 15.78
N ALA A 3 -12.55 -27.06 17.08
CA ALA A 3 -11.95 -26.09 18.02
C ALA A 3 -10.44 -25.89 17.82
N VAL A 4 -9.71 -26.98 17.49
CA VAL A 4 -8.25 -26.92 17.29
C VAL A 4 -7.88 -26.19 16.00
N VAL A 5 -8.71 -26.28 14.95
CA VAL A 5 -8.50 -25.58 13.68
C VAL A 5 -8.76 -24.08 13.83
N LEU A 6 -9.76 -23.70 14.59
CA LEU A 6 -10.10 -22.29 14.87
C LEU A 6 -9.00 -21.58 15.69
N GLU A 7 -8.43 -22.25 16.70
CA GLU A 7 -7.32 -21.71 17.48
C GLU A 7 -6.04 -21.52 16.63
N SER A 8 -5.71 -22.47 15.76
CA SER A 8 -4.53 -22.36 14.89
C SER A 8 -4.69 -21.23 13.85
N THR A 9 -5.87 -21.04 13.30
CA THR A 9 -6.16 -19.95 12.35
C THR A 9 -6.04 -18.59 13.03
N ASN A 10 -6.50 -18.46 14.27
CA ASN A 10 -6.37 -17.24 15.05
C ASN A 10 -4.89 -16.90 15.35
N LEU A 11 -4.07 -17.89 15.71
CA LEU A 11 -2.63 -17.68 15.96
C LEU A 11 -1.86 -17.29 14.69
N ASN A 12 -2.23 -17.82 13.52
CA ASN A 12 -1.61 -17.44 12.25
C ASN A 12 -1.91 -15.99 11.92
N GLU A 13 -3.16 -15.54 12.06
CA GLU A 13 -3.56 -14.14 11.82
C GLU A 13 -2.94 -13.19 12.84
N LEU A 14 -2.89 -13.56 14.11
CA LEU A 14 -2.24 -12.77 15.15
C LEU A 14 -0.74 -12.62 14.90
N ALA A 15 -0.04 -13.72 14.56
CA ALA A 15 1.38 -13.69 14.23
C ALA A 15 1.66 -12.81 13.01
N TYR A 16 0.87 -12.97 11.96
CA TYR A 16 0.96 -12.14 10.76
C TYR A 16 0.75 -10.66 11.08
N GLY A 17 -0.33 -10.31 11.76
CA GLY A 17 -0.65 -8.93 12.11
C GLY A 17 0.42 -8.27 12.96
N GLU A 18 0.97 -9.00 13.96
CA GLU A 18 1.99 -8.47 14.85
C GLU A 18 3.34 -8.29 14.14
N ILE A 19 3.78 -9.24 13.31
CA ILE A 19 5.02 -9.10 12.54
C ILE A 19 4.87 -7.96 11.53
N ARG A 20 3.74 -7.90 10.80
CA ARG A 20 3.45 -6.83 9.85
C ARG A 20 3.48 -5.45 10.51
N LYS A 21 2.82 -5.31 11.66
CA LYS A 21 2.80 -4.07 12.44
C LYS A 21 4.22 -3.61 12.77
N ARG A 22 5.10 -4.51 13.25
CA ARG A 22 6.48 -4.18 13.62
C ARG A 22 7.36 -3.83 12.42
N ILE A 23 7.11 -4.43 11.25
CA ILE A 23 7.77 -4.03 10.01
C ILE A 23 7.32 -2.62 9.62
N ILE A 24 6.02 -2.35 9.59
CA ILE A 24 5.45 -1.07 9.18
C ILE A 24 5.85 0.05 10.14
N SER A 25 5.86 -0.22 11.46
CA SER A 25 6.31 0.75 12.48
C SER A 25 7.84 0.88 12.58
N ARG A 26 8.61 0.16 11.73
CA ARG A 26 10.08 0.12 11.74
C ARG A 26 10.71 -0.41 13.04
N GLU A 27 9.95 -1.05 13.91
CA GLU A 27 10.52 -1.82 15.03
C GLU A 27 11.41 -2.95 14.48
N PHE A 28 11.02 -3.52 13.32
CA PHE A 28 11.88 -4.32 12.46
C PHE A 28 12.33 -3.46 11.26
N PRO A 29 13.50 -2.83 11.30
CA PRO A 29 13.94 -1.91 10.25
C PRO A 29 14.24 -2.62 8.92
N PRO A 30 14.21 -1.88 7.78
CA PRO A 30 14.63 -2.39 6.48
C PRO A 30 15.99 -3.08 6.54
N GLY A 31 16.12 -4.24 5.89
CA GLY A 31 17.32 -5.07 5.88
C GLY A 31 17.52 -5.94 7.13
N GLN A 32 16.71 -5.83 8.15
CA GLN A 32 16.80 -6.68 9.33
C GLN A 32 16.49 -8.13 8.99
N ARG A 33 17.35 -9.04 9.45
CA ARG A 33 17.10 -10.48 9.37
C ARG A 33 16.08 -10.92 10.40
N LEU A 34 15.04 -11.63 9.97
CA LEU A 34 14.05 -12.25 10.83
C LEU A 34 14.27 -13.77 10.87
N VAL A 35 14.33 -14.32 12.08
CA VAL A 35 14.54 -15.75 12.31
C VAL A 35 13.28 -16.34 12.96
N ASP A 36 12.70 -17.37 12.33
CA ASP A 36 11.43 -17.98 12.77
C ASP A 36 11.46 -18.48 14.23
N SER A 37 12.59 -19.04 14.68
CA SER A 37 12.74 -19.50 16.07
C SER A 37 12.80 -18.34 17.08
N GLN A 38 13.38 -17.20 16.71
CA GLN A 38 13.43 -16.02 17.58
C GLN A 38 12.05 -15.37 17.70
N LEU A 39 11.32 -15.26 16.57
CA LEU A 39 9.95 -14.76 16.57
C LEU A 39 9.00 -15.67 17.36
N ALA A 40 9.15 -17.00 17.23
CA ALA A 40 8.37 -17.97 17.99
C ALA A 40 8.61 -17.84 19.50
N ALA A 41 9.86 -17.63 19.92
CA ALA A 41 10.19 -17.38 21.33
C ALA A 41 9.65 -16.03 21.81
N MET A 42 9.77 -14.96 20.99
CA MET A 42 9.30 -13.61 21.30
C MET A 42 7.77 -13.59 21.53
N PHE A 43 7.01 -14.26 20.65
CA PHE A 43 5.54 -14.29 20.73
C PHE A 43 4.98 -15.42 21.58
N LYS A 44 5.86 -16.29 22.10
CA LYS A 44 5.50 -17.46 22.94
C LYS A 44 4.52 -18.41 22.25
N ILE A 45 4.71 -18.64 20.95
CA ILE A 45 3.93 -19.56 20.13
C ILE A 45 4.85 -20.54 19.39
N SER A 46 4.28 -21.58 18.77
CA SER A 46 5.03 -22.52 17.96
C SER A 46 5.58 -21.87 16.67
N ARG A 47 6.55 -22.56 16.02
CA ARG A 47 7.17 -22.07 14.77
C ARG A 47 6.23 -22.15 13.56
N THR A 48 5.22 -22.99 13.59
CA THR A 48 4.31 -23.19 12.44
C THR A 48 3.56 -21.90 12.09
N PRO A 49 2.79 -21.24 12.98
CA PRO A 49 2.11 -19.99 12.69
C PRO A 49 3.07 -18.86 12.27
N ILE A 50 4.29 -18.84 12.84
CA ILE A 50 5.31 -17.86 12.43
C ILE A 50 5.74 -18.09 10.97
N ARG A 51 5.98 -19.33 10.56
CA ARG A 51 6.38 -19.65 9.18
C ARG A 51 5.28 -19.31 8.17
N ASP A 52 4.02 -19.55 8.53
CA ASP A 52 2.90 -19.20 7.67
C ASP A 52 2.75 -17.68 7.53
N ALA A 53 2.90 -16.95 8.64
CA ALA A 53 2.96 -15.49 8.65
C ALA A 53 4.11 -14.95 7.78
N ILE A 54 5.33 -15.48 7.92
CA ILE A 54 6.50 -15.11 7.12
C ILE A 54 6.24 -15.36 5.63
N ARG A 55 5.69 -16.54 5.24
CA ARG A 55 5.36 -16.83 3.84
C ARG A 55 4.40 -15.82 3.24
N ARG A 56 3.39 -15.42 4.00
CA ARG A 56 2.43 -14.40 3.59
C ARG A 56 3.10 -13.03 3.41
N LEU A 57 3.93 -12.62 4.35
CA LEU A 57 4.69 -11.38 4.27
C LEU A 57 5.69 -11.36 3.11
N VAL A 58 6.28 -12.50 2.75
CA VAL A 58 7.11 -12.63 1.53
C VAL A 58 6.26 -12.47 0.28
N LYS A 59 5.06 -13.06 0.25
CA LYS A 59 4.13 -12.90 -0.88
C LYS A 59 3.67 -11.45 -1.05
N GLU A 60 3.54 -10.70 0.03
CA GLU A 60 3.21 -9.27 0.05
C GLU A 60 4.43 -8.37 -0.23
N GLY A 61 5.62 -8.94 -0.40
CA GLY A 61 6.84 -8.19 -0.65
C GLY A 61 7.40 -7.43 0.56
N LEU A 62 6.81 -7.59 1.76
CA LEU A 62 7.31 -6.98 3.00
C LEU A 62 8.57 -7.66 3.53
N LEU A 63 8.74 -8.93 3.19
CA LEU A 63 9.95 -9.70 3.45
C LEU A 63 10.54 -10.22 2.13
N THR A 64 11.86 -10.28 2.06
CA THR A 64 12.59 -10.95 1.00
C THR A 64 13.17 -12.27 1.51
N ASN A 65 13.16 -13.31 0.68
CA ASN A 65 13.78 -14.58 0.97
C ASN A 65 15.06 -14.73 0.14
N THR A 66 16.19 -14.70 0.81
CA THR A 66 17.47 -14.99 0.15
C THR A 66 17.77 -16.47 0.36
N SER A 67 17.81 -17.23 -0.72
CA SER A 67 17.83 -18.72 -0.79
C SER A 67 18.84 -19.45 0.10
N SER A 68 19.82 -18.79 0.69
CA SER A 68 20.80 -19.37 1.62
C SER A 68 20.91 -18.65 2.97
N ARG A 69 20.23 -17.52 3.19
CA ARG A 69 20.49 -16.64 4.34
C ARG A 69 19.28 -16.33 5.21
N GLY A 70 18.06 -16.71 4.82
CA GLY A 70 16.84 -16.49 5.59
C GLY A 70 15.97 -15.33 5.10
N PHE A 71 15.10 -14.85 5.96
CA PHE A 71 14.14 -13.78 5.64
C PHE A 71 14.67 -12.45 6.13
N TYR A 72 14.48 -11.42 5.31
CA TYR A 72 14.91 -10.05 5.59
C TYR A 72 13.75 -9.09 5.36
N VAL A 73 13.63 -8.07 6.19
CA VAL A 73 12.70 -6.97 5.94
C VAL A 73 13.12 -6.29 4.63
N PHE A 74 12.15 -6.04 3.76
CA PHE A 74 12.40 -5.37 2.47
C PHE A 74 13.13 -4.05 2.70
N ALA A 75 14.26 -3.89 2.00
CA ALA A 75 15.06 -2.67 2.01
C ALA A 75 15.06 -2.12 0.57
N PRO A 76 14.36 -1.01 0.30
CA PRO A 76 14.18 -0.51 -1.06
C PRO A 76 15.49 0.02 -1.65
N THR A 77 15.66 -0.19 -2.96
CA THR A 77 16.67 0.43 -3.81
C THR A 77 16.02 1.50 -4.70
N LEU A 78 16.81 2.34 -5.37
CA LEU A 78 16.26 3.30 -6.37
C LEU A 78 15.50 2.58 -7.48
N LYS A 79 15.95 1.39 -7.88
CA LYS A 79 15.24 0.57 -8.87
C LYS A 79 13.88 0.08 -8.36
N ASP A 80 13.81 -0.36 -7.11
CA ASP A 80 12.54 -0.80 -6.50
C ASP A 80 11.54 0.37 -6.43
N ILE A 81 12.00 1.59 -6.15
CA ILE A 81 11.14 2.78 -6.15
C ILE A 81 10.49 2.97 -7.52
N ASP A 82 11.30 2.98 -8.58
CA ASP A 82 10.81 3.12 -9.95
C ASP A 82 9.79 2.02 -10.31
N GLU A 83 10.13 0.75 -10.03
CA GLU A 83 9.27 -0.39 -10.34
C GLU A 83 7.94 -0.36 -9.55
N ILE A 84 7.97 -0.04 -8.27
CA ILE A 84 6.78 0.01 -7.40
C ILE A 84 5.85 1.14 -7.82
N PHE A 85 6.38 2.34 -8.05
CA PHE A 85 5.55 3.49 -8.40
C PHE A 85 5.04 3.44 -9.84
N SER A 86 5.79 2.87 -10.78
CA SER A 86 5.29 2.66 -12.15
C SER A 86 4.09 1.71 -12.19
N VAL A 87 4.11 0.62 -11.41
CA VAL A 87 2.95 -0.27 -11.25
C VAL A 87 1.77 0.44 -10.58
N SER A 88 2.01 1.29 -9.58
CA SER A 88 0.98 2.08 -8.92
C SER A 88 0.28 3.02 -9.92
N ILE A 89 1.06 3.83 -10.64
CA ILE A 89 0.55 4.77 -11.65
C ILE A 89 -0.26 4.04 -12.73
N MET A 90 0.26 2.91 -13.22
CA MET A 90 -0.41 2.11 -14.24
C MET A 90 -1.76 1.56 -13.75
N THR A 91 -1.81 1.00 -12.54
CA THR A 91 -3.04 0.41 -12.00
C THR A 91 -4.07 1.48 -11.63
N GLU A 92 -3.66 2.58 -11.02
CA GLU A 92 -4.52 3.71 -10.67
C GLU A 92 -5.09 4.38 -11.94
N THR A 93 -4.28 4.56 -12.98
CA THR A 93 -4.73 5.13 -14.27
C THR A 93 -5.74 4.23 -14.97
N GLU A 94 -5.51 2.92 -15.03
CA GLU A 94 -6.48 1.98 -15.63
C GLU A 94 -7.78 1.93 -14.80
N ALA A 95 -7.70 1.99 -13.47
CA ALA A 95 -8.88 2.05 -12.62
C ALA A 95 -9.73 3.31 -12.92
N ALA A 96 -9.09 4.47 -13.02
CA ALA A 96 -9.75 5.71 -13.38
C ALA A 96 -10.35 5.66 -14.80
N ALA A 97 -9.62 5.10 -15.77
CA ALA A 97 -10.12 4.92 -17.14
C ALA A 97 -11.38 4.04 -17.19
N ARG A 98 -11.43 2.98 -16.37
CA ARG A 98 -12.63 2.12 -16.27
C ARG A 98 -13.79 2.86 -15.64
N ALA A 99 -13.57 3.62 -14.56
CA ALA A 99 -14.59 4.45 -13.94
C ALA A 99 -15.19 5.46 -14.96
N ILE A 100 -14.33 6.11 -15.76
CA ILE A 100 -14.75 7.01 -16.82
C ILE A 100 -15.58 6.28 -17.88
N ARG A 101 -15.15 5.09 -18.34
CA ARG A 101 -15.91 4.28 -19.30
C ARG A 101 -17.30 3.90 -18.77
N PHE A 102 -17.42 3.55 -17.49
CA PHE A 102 -18.73 3.26 -16.89
C PHE A 102 -19.63 4.49 -16.87
N LEU A 103 -19.08 5.67 -16.52
CA LEU A 103 -19.83 6.94 -16.58
C LEU A 103 -20.28 7.31 -17.99
N GLN A 104 -19.54 6.93 -19.03
CA GLN A 104 -19.90 7.22 -20.41
C GLN A 104 -20.99 6.29 -20.94
N ASN A 105 -20.90 5.01 -20.60
CA ASN A 105 -21.71 3.96 -21.26
C ASN A 105 -22.94 3.54 -20.45
N SER A 106 -22.86 3.58 -19.13
CA SER A 106 -23.92 3.07 -18.25
C SER A 106 -23.94 3.82 -16.92
N PRO A 107 -24.29 5.11 -16.90
CA PRO A 107 -24.37 5.85 -15.65
C PRO A 107 -25.53 5.28 -14.80
N THR A 108 -25.17 4.64 -13.68
CA THR A 108 -26.12 4.09 -12.74
C THR A 108 -26.15 4.92 -11.45
N GLU A 109 -27.25 4.85 -10.69
CA GLU A 109 -27.30 5.48 -9.37
C GLU A 109 -26.27 4.86 -8.43
N GLU A 110 -25.98 3.56 -8.57
CA GLU A 110 -24.90 2.89 -7.84
C GLU A 110 -23.54 3.49 -8.13
N LEU A 111 -23.21 3.74 -9.40
CA LEU A 111 -21.95 4.37 -9.78
C LEU A 111 -21.86 5.80 -9.25
N ASN A 112 -22.94 6.57 -9.33
CA ASN A 112 -23.00 7.90 -8.76
C ASN A 112 -22.80 7.88 -7.24
N HIS A 113 -23.36 6.92 -6.55
CA HIS A 113 -23.10 6.71 -5.12
C HIS A 113 -21.63 6.40 -4.86
N LYS A 114 -21.03 5.46 -5.60
CA LYS A 114 -19.60 5.13 -5.47
C LYS A 114 -18.70 6.34 -5.69
N LEU A 115 -19.02 7.21 -6.64
CA LEU A 115 -18.27 8.44 -6.88
C LEU A 115 -18.41 9.46 -5.75
N ARG A 116 -19.58 9.58 -5.12
CA ARG A 116 -19.73 10.41 -3.92
C ARG A 116 -18.87 9.91 -2.77
N VAL A 117 -18.85 8.60 -2.53
CA VAL A 117 -18.00 7.99 -1.50
C VAL A 117 -16.50 8.21 -1.82
N LEU A 118 -16.10 8.09 -3.10
CA LEU A 118 -14.71 8.38 -3.51
C LEU A 118 -14.34 9.84 -3.23
N GLU A 119 -15.25 10.79 -3.46
CA GLU A 119 -15.05 12.20 -3.16
C GLU A 119 -14.93 12.47 -1.64
N GLU A 120 -15.73 11.78 -0.83
CA GLU A 120 -15.61 11.84 0.63
C GLU A 120 -14.23 11.33 1.09
N LYS A 121 -13.76 10.20 0.52
CA LYS A 121 -12.41 9.67 0.80
C LYS A 121 -11.30 10.61 0.32
N ALA A 122 -11.45 11.26 -0.83
CA ALA A 122 -10.49 12.24 -1.33
C ALA A 122 -10.30 13.43 -0.36
N ASN A 123 -11.30 13.75 0.42
CA ASN A 123 -11.26 14.82 1.41
C ASN A 123 -10.74 14.40 2.79
N ASN A 124 -10.59 13.10 3.03
CA ASN A 124 -10.17 12.53 4.31
C ASN A 124 -8.83 11.79 4.14
N VAL A 125 -7.75 12.51 3.97
CA VAL A 125 -6.41 11.95 3.69
C VAL A 125 -5.53 11.76 4.92
N PHE A 126 -5.99 12.17 6.09
CA PHE A 126 -5.27 12.01 7.34
C PHE A 126 -6.05 11.10 8.32
N PRO A 127 -5.45 10.11 8.95
CA PRO A 127 -4.05 9.65 8.82
C PRO A 127 -3.77 8.96 7.46
N MET A 128 -2.52 8.61 7.20
CA MET A 128 -2.03 8.02 5.92
C MET A 128 -2.83 6.78 5.46
N GLU A 129 -3.44 6.05 6.37
CA GLU A 129 -4.32 4.91 6.08
C GLU A 129 -5.49 5.31 5.18
N ASN A 130 -5.94 6.57 5.25
CA ASN A 130 -7.03 7.08 4.42
C ASN A 130 -6.59 7.32 2.97
N ASP A 131 -5.31 7.63 2.71
CA ASP A 131 -4.73 7.70 1.37
C ASP A 131 -4.83 6.32 0.67
N GLU A 132 -4.50 5.26 1.39
CA GLU A 132 -4.63 3.90 0.90
C GLU A 132 -6.09 3.47 0.72
N GLU A 133 -6.99 3.94 1.57
CA GLU A 133 -8.43 3.70 1.41
C GLU A 133 -9.00 4.36 0.15
N PHE A 134 -8.59 5.59 -0.16
CA PHE A 134 -8.98 6.26 -1.40
C PHE A 134 -8.59 5.44 -2.63
N LYS A 135 -7.34 5.01 -2.71
CA LYS A 135 -6.82 4.25 -3.83
C LYS A 135 -7.46 2.87 -3.95
N ARG A 136 -7.62 2.16 -2.84
CA ARG A 136 -8.30 0.87 -2.82
C ARG A 136 -9.74 1.00 -3.31
N TYR A 137 -10.45 2.04 -2.87
CA TYR A 137 -11.82 2.28 -3.30
C TYR A 137 -11.91 2.62 -4.79
N LEU A 138 -10.94 3.35 -5.33
CA LEU A 138 -10.83 3.56 -6.78
C LEU A 138 -10.68 2.23 -7.54
N MET A 139 -9.87 1.29 -7.03
CA MET A 139 -9.75 -0.06 -7.60
C MET A 139 -11.08 -0.84 -7.53
N GLU A 140 -11.85 -0.70 -6.46
CA GLU A 140 -13.17 -1.32 -6.32
C GLU A 140 -14.17 -0.78 -7.35
N ILE A 141 -14.15 0.54 -7.61
CA ILE A 141 -14.98 1.16 -8.67
C ILE A 141 -14.63 0.61 -10.05
N ALA A 142 -13.37 0.30 -10.30
CA ALA A 142 -12.91 -0.24 -11.58
C ALA A 142 -13.53 -1.60 -11.94
N ASP A 143 -14.09 -2.31 -10.98
CA ASP A 143 -14.75 -3.61 -11.14
C ASP A 143 -13.92 -4.61 -11.98
N ASN A 144 -12.65 -4.75 -11.59
CA ASN A 144 -11.70 -5.65 -12.23
C ASN A 144 -10.83 -6.36 -11.20
N GLN A 145 -11.22 -7.59 -10.86
CA GLN A 145 -10.52 -8.38 -9.83
C GLN A 145 -9.04 -8.57 -10.13
N ARG A 146 -8.65 -8.76 -11.40
CA ARG A 146 -7.22 -8.94 -11.75
C ARG A 146 -6.40 -7.67 -11.55
N LEU A 147 -6.98 -6.52 -11.88
CA LEU A 147 -6.36 -5.21 -11.62
C LEU A 147 -6.21 -4.99 -10.12
N TYR A 148 -7.25 -5.29 -9.35
CA TYR A 148 -7.24 -5.24 -7.89
C TYR A 148 -6.14 -6.14 -7.29
N ASP A 149 -6.02 -7.37 -7.79
CA ASP A 149 -5.00 -8.32 -7.30
C ASP A 149 -3.57 -7.81 -7.56
N ILE A 150 -3.31 -7.22 -8.74
CA ILE A 150 -2.01 -6.60 -9.06
C ILE A 150 -1.74 -5.42 -8.12
N TYR A 151 -2.72 -4.54 -7.93
CA TYR A 151 -2.62 -3.42 -7.00
C TYR A 151 -2.28 -3.91 -5.57
N MET A 152 -3.01 -4.92 -5.07
CA MET A 152 -2.80 -5.46 -3.73
C MET A 152 -1.44 -6.15 -3.56
N GLN A 153 -0.88 -6.78 -4.60
CA GLN A 153 0.46 -7.34 -4.55
C GLN A 153 1.53 -6.25 -4.42
N ASN A 154 1.33 -5.10 -5.05
CA ASN A 154 2.24 -3.96 -4.99
C ASN A 154 2.09 -3.15 -3.70
N GLN A 155 0.90 -3.18 -3.08
CA GLN A 155 0.54 -2.32 -1.95
C GLN A 155 1.42 -2.52 -0.71
N GLY A 156 1.82 -3.75 -0.41
CA GLY A 156 2.64 -4.05 0.77
C GLY A 156 3.94 -3.25 0.79
N GLN A 157 4.68 -3.27 -0.33
CA GLN A 157 5.92 -2.53 -0.48
C GLN A 157 5.68 -1.01 -0.54
N ARG A 158 4.62 -0.59 -1.19
CA ARG A 158 4.24 0.83 -1.28
C ARG A 158 3.91 1.43 0.09
N VAL A 159 3.12 0.73 0.93
CA VAL A 159 2.83 1.15 2.31
C VAL A 159 4.09 1.17 3.16
N LEU A 160 4.99 0.19 2.98
CA LEU A 160 6.27 0.20 3.68
C LEU A 160 7.13 1.40 3.29
N LEU A 161 7.24 1.72 1.99
CA LEU A 161 7.92 2.92 1.51
C LEU A 161 7.31 4.19 2.12
N ALA A 162 5.99 4.34 2.07
CA ALA A 162 5.31 5.50 2.63
C ALA A 162 5.57 5.66 4.15
N ASN A 163 5.58 4.55 4.91
CA ASN A 163 5.91 4.59 6.35
C ASN A 163 7.40 4.86 6.63
N ILE A 164 8.30 4.35 5.79
CA ILE A 164 9.72 4.65 5.87
C ILE A 164 9.95 6.16 5.75
N ILE A 165 9.29 6.78 4.81
CA ILE A 165 9.34 8.22 4.56
C ILE A 165 8.74 8.99 5.73
N TYR A 166 7.53 8.61 6.17
CA TYR A 166 6.81 9.27 7.27
C TYR A 166 7.61 9.32 8.56
N PHE A 167 8.23 8.20 8.96
CA PHE A 167 9.05 8.14 10.17
C PHE A 167 10.47 8.70 9.99
N GLY A 168 10.90 8.95 8.75
CA GLY A 168 12.23 9.48 8.44
C GLY A 168 12.30 11.01 8.38
N GLN A 169 11.21 11.67 8.08
CA GLN A 169 11.12 13.14 8.00
C GLN A 169 10.52 13.71 9.28
N HIS A 170 11.11 14.80 9.79
CA HIS A 170 10.63 15.50 10.96
C HIS A 170 9.21 16.06 10.78
N GLN A 171 8.47 16.14 11.88
CA GLN A 171 7.04 16.48 12.00
C GLN A 171 6.53 17.78 11.32
N GLU A 172 7.41 18.64 10.83
CA GLU A 172 7.02 19.93 10.23
C GLU A 172 6.40 19.84 8.81
N GLY A 173 6.63 18.72 8.09
CA GLY A 173 6.12 18.53 6.72
C GLY A 173 4.77 17.81 6.60
N GLU A 174 4.26 17.26 7.69
CA GLU A 174 3.14 16.30 7.69
C GLU A 174 1.80 16.93 7.28
N PHE A 175 1.49 18.07 7.84
CA PHE A 175 0.25 18.80 7.52
C PHE A 175 0.22 19.27 6.06
N THR A 176 1.33 19.82 5.57
CA THR A 176 1.49 20.28 4.18
C THR A 176 1.36 19.13 3.18
N ARG A 177 1.82 17.93 3.54
CA ARG A 177 1.72 16.75 2.68
C ARG A 177 0.28 16.24 2.58
N ALA A 178 -0.43 16.17 3.71
CA ALA A 178 -1.84 15.78 3.73
C ALA A 178 -2.70 16.75 2.90
N GLU A 179 -2.42 18.05 2.96
CA GLU A 179 -3.11 19.05 2.13
C GLU A 179 -2.83 18.85 0.64
N LYS A 180 -1.59 18.59 0.23
CA LYS A 180 -1.22 18.28 -1.16
C LYS A 180 -1.93 17.01 -1.64
N SER A 181 -1.89 15.92 -0.86
CA SER A 181 -2.59 14.67 -1.19
C SER A 181 -4.09 14.89 -1.36
N LYS A 182 -4.72 15.64 -0.46
CA LYS A 182 -6.14 16.01 -0.55
C LYS A 182 -6.45 16.76 -1.84
N LEU A 183 -5.63 17.76 -2.18
CA LEU A 183 -5.81 18.55 -3.39
C LEU A 183 -5.77 17.65 -4.63
N VAL A 184 -4.75 16.79 -4.72
CA VAL A 184 -4.55 15.93 -5.90
C VAL A 184 -5.59 14.82 -5.98
N HIS A 185 -6.02 14.23 -4.85
CA HIS A 185 -7.16 13.30 -4.84
C HIS A 185 -8.43 13.94 -5.39
N ASN A 186 -8.71 15.20 -5.02
CA ASN A 186 -9.86 15.93 -5.57
C ASN A 186 -9.71 16.18 -7.08
N HIS A 187 -8.48 16.42 -7.59
CA HIS A 187 -8.23 16.51 -9.02
C HIS A 187 -8.51 15.18 -9.74
N ILE A 188 -8.13 14.05 -9.15
CA ILE A 188 -8.45 12.72 -9.69
C ILE A 188 -9.96 12.53 -9.79
N VAL A 189 -10.71 12.83 -8.72
CA VAL A 189 -12.17 12.72 -8.71
C VAL A 189 -12.81 13.66 -9.73
N LEU A 190 -12.33 14.89 -9.81
CA LEU A 190 -12.82 15.90 -10.78
C LEU A 190 -12.61 15.42 -12.23
N GLY A 191 -11.42 14.90 -12.54
CA GLY A 191 -11.11 14.35 -13.86
C GLY A 191 -12.01 13.18 -14.23
N ILE A 192 -12.27 12.26 -13.28
CA ILE A 192 -13.20 11.14 -13.49
C ILE A 192 -14.63 11.66 -13.76
N LYS A 193 -15.13 12.61 -12.96
CA LYS A 193 -16.47 13.21 -13.13
C LYS A 193 -16.61 13.92 -14.48
N ASN A 194 -15.56 14.63 -14.89
CA ASN A 194 -15.52 15.34 -16.18
C ASN A 194 -15.23 14.41 -17.36
N LYS A 195 -14.96 13.11 -17.11
CA LYS A 195 -14.61 12.12 -18.13
C LYS A 195 -13.32 12.47 -18.90
N ASP A 196 -12.41 13.17 -18.23
CA ASP A 196 -11.11 13.59 -18.77
C ASP A 196 -10.00 12.68 -18.22
N LEU A 197 -9.65 11.66 -19.02
CA LEU A 197 -8.63 10.69 -18.64
C LEU A 197 -7.23 11.30 -18.58
N GLU A 198 -6.92 12.23 -19.48
CA GLU A 198 -5.59 12.85 -19.53
C GLU A 198 -5.34 13.73 -18.31
N TYR A 199 -6.34 14.53 -17.91
CA TYR A 199 -6.29 15.29 -16.67
C TYR A 199 -6.16 14.39 -15.45
N THR A 200 -6.95 13.30 -15.41
CA THR A 200 -6.92 12.35 -14.31
C THR A 200 -5.55 11.66 -14.20
N ARG A 201 -4.96 11.25 -15.32
CA ARG A 201 -3.63 10.63 -15.38
C ARG A 201 -2.56 11.57 -14.84
N LYS A 202 -2.56 12.83 -15.22
CA LYS A 202 -1.61 13.83 -14.71
C LYS A 202 -1.74 14.02 -13.21
N ALA A 203 -2.95 14.03 -12.67
CA ALA A 203 -3.16 14.10 -11.23
C ALA A 203 -2.65 12.85 -10.51
N ILE A 204 -2.83 11.64 -11.08
CA ILE A 204 -2.28 10.40 -10.53
C ILE A 204 -0.74 10.43 -10.54
N GLU A 205 -0.13 10.86 -11.64
CA GLU A 205 1.33 11.01 -11.74
C GLU A 205 1.87 12.03 -10.72
N GLU A 206 1.23 13.18 -10.58
CA GLU A 206 1.58 14.19 -9.58
C GLU A 206 1.48 13.64 -8.16
N HIS A 207 0.40 12.93 -7.83
CA HIS A 207 0.25 12.30 -6.52
C HIS A 207 1.39 11.32 -6.20
N ASN A 208 1.75 10.49 -7.17
CA ASN A 208 2.81 9.50 -6.98
C ASN A 208 4.21 10.16 -6.96
N SER A 209 4.43 11.30 -7.65
CA SER A 209 5.74 11.99 -7.67
C SER A 209 6.18 12.40 -6.27
N TYR A 210 5.28 12.83 -5.41
CA TYR A 210 5.61 13.17 -4.02
C TYR A 210 6.19 11.99 -3.24
N GLY A 211 5.60 10.80 -3.43
CA GLY A 211 6.11 9.57 -2.81
C GLY A 211 7.46 9.12 -3.38
N ILE A 212 7.66 9.31 -4.69
CA ILE A 212 8.92 8.99 -5.38
C ILE A 212 10.06 9.88 -4.85
N GLU A 213 9.85 11.20 -4.82
CA GLU A 213 10.83 12.18 -4.35
C GLU A 213 11.32 11.84 -2.93
N ASP A 214 10.40 11.63 -2.02
CA ASP A 214 10.71 11.29 -0.62
C ASP A 214 11.40 9.93 -0.50
N ALA A 215 10.99 8.92 -1.29
CA ALA A 215 11.61 7.60 -1.26
C ALA A 215 13.05 7.64 -1.78
N ILE A 216 13.33 8.42 -2.82
CA ILE A 216 14.67 8.64 -3.36
C ILE A 216 15.55 9.34 -2.32
N GLU A 217 15.05 10.39 -1.68
CA GLU A 217 15.75 11.10 -0.62
C GLU A 217 16.16 10.15 0.50
N TYR A 218 15.20 9.32 0.96
CA TYR A 218 15.46 8.31 2.00
C TYR A 218 16.56 7.32 1.60
N VAL A 219 16.49 6.74 0.39
CA VAL A 219 17.48 5.74 -0.07
C VAL A 219 18.87 6.36 -0.21
N ASN A 220 18.96 7.61 -0.67
CA ASN A 220 20.24 8.33 -0.78
C ASN A 220 20.86 8.62 0.60
N HIS A 221 20.06 8.84 1.64
CA HIS A 221 20.55 9.02 3.01
C HIS A 221 21.05 7.71 3.65
N LEU A 222 20.57 6.56 3.19
CA LEU A 222 21.05 5.25 3.66
C LEU A 222 22.38 4.82 3.02
N ASN A 223 22.70 5.33 1.83
CA ASN A 223 23.88 4.99 1.04
C ASN A 223 24.62 6.29 0.64
N PRO A 224 25.23 7.02 1.62
CA PRO A 224 25.94 8.26 1.35
C PRO A 224 27.21 8.07 0.52
#